data_72575671b683bf7b1585857b73dd88be
#
_entry.id   72575671b683bf7b1585857b73dd88be
#
_cell.length_a   1.000
_cell.length_b   1.000
_cell.length_c   1.000
_cell.angle_alpha   90.00
_cell.angle_beta   90.00
_cell.angle_gamma   90.00
#
_symmetry.space_group_name_H-M   'P 1'
#
loop_
_entity.id
_entity.type
_entity.pdbx_description
1 polymer ?
#
loop_
_entity_poly.entity_id
_entity_poly.type
_entity_poly.pdbx_seq_one_letter_code
_entity_poly.pdbx_strand_id
1 'polypeptide(L)'
;MMHACSSRTMLSRAACSSRVVVAAAPRSRTLATTTTTTTTTTHPVVGTSRSHKVVIVGAGAAGASVSHQLLRSGRYARGDIAVVDPAPWHHYQPGWTLVGGGLARKQDLRLRTADVLDPKLTLYDEAVRDFQPADSAVTLAMTGQTLRYEQLVVCPGIHIDYASIKGLPEALADPGAPVSTVYGYEGADKVFGTVEGLKKGRALFTQPKGLIKCAGAPQKVMWLALDHWKRAGRYRPGISGDGDEGEGAGVGVTFATAAPAMFGVPKYSAALEALRVARGVEGLFGHDLVEVDGDVAVFAREAAAADGGTSTTTIRRRFDLLHAVPKMGPHAFVARSPLADAATGLVDVDAATLRHKKHGNVWALGDAAGLPTAKTAAAVTAQAPVLVANLLAVAEQGRKEEREEKKDEEEGPLPATYDGYTSCPLTTEYGKVLLAEFKYGGEPKETFARLGVDQAVPNRLFYHLKKDFFPWVYKKHMIKGTWGGPKGFLR
;
A
#
# COMPACT_ATOMS: atom_id res chain seq x y z
N MET A 1 21.95 -27.70 -60.66
CA MET A 1 20.67 -28.36 -60.91
C MET A 1 19.63 -27.54 -60.15
N MET A 2 18.98 -26.51 -60.80
CA MET A 2 17.70 -26.62 -61.52
C MET A 2 16.63 -27.23 -60.61
N HIS A 3 15.54 -26.60 -60.16
CA HIS A 3 14.53 -25.92 -61.00
C HIS A 3 13.77 -24.85 -60.19
N ALA A 4 13.49 -23.73 -60.89
CA ALA A 4 12.49 -22.75 -60.58
C ALA A 4 11.11 -23.26 -61.02
N CYS A 5 10.03 -22.82 -60.35
CA CYS A 5 8.73 -22.66 -61.01
C CYS A 5 7.96 -21.48 -60.44
N SER A 6 7.62 -20.62 -61.34
CA SER A 6 6.84 -19.36 -61.27
C SER A 6 5.39 -19.63 -61.69
N SER A 7 4.43 -18.92 -61.10
CA SER A 7 3.11 -18.57 -61.71
C SER A 7 2.44 -17.56 -60.81
N ARG A 8 2.29 -16.34 -61.04
CA ARG A 8 1.50 -15.42 -61.88
C ARG A 8 -0.02 -15.58 -61.77
N THR A 9 -0.58 -14.46 -61.38
CA THR A 9 -1.82 -13.71 -61.84
C THR A 9 -3.13 -14.12 -61.16
N MET A 10 -3.97 -13.17 -60.70
CA MET A 10 -4.70 -12.17 -61.42
C MET A 10 -5.38 -11.12 -60.53
N LEU A 11 -5.39 -9.86 -61.03
CA LEU A 11 -6.20 -8.73 -60.54
C LEU A 11 -7.68 -8.92 -60.86
N SER A 12 -8.57 -8.49 -59.95
CA SER A 12 -9.90 -8.01 -60.35
C SER A 12 -10.25 -6.72 -59.59
N ARG A 13 -10.41 -5.66 -60.38
CA ARG A 13 -10.98 -4.37 -59.95
C ARG A 13 -12.50 -4.51 -59.90
N ALA A 14 -13.10 -4.05 -58.81
CA ALA A 14 -14.52 -3.70 -58.82
C ALA A 14 -14.68 -2.24 -58.39
N ALA A 15 -15.14 -1.43 -59.32
CA ALA A 15 -15.55 -0.06 -59.07
C ALA A 15 -16.92 -0.05 -58.38
N CYS A 16 -17.11 0.73 -57.35
CA CYS A 16 -18.43 1.02 -56.81
C CYS A 16 -18.67 2.52 -56.78
N SER A 17 -19.69 2.92 -57.50
CA SER A 17 -20.18 4.26 -57.75
C SER A 17 -20.77 4.92 -56.52
N SER A 18 -20.40 6.17 -56.32
CA SER A 18 -20.94 7.10 -55.31
C SER A 18 -22.40 7.49 -55.69
N ARG A 19 -23.35 7.26 -54.87
CA ARG A 19 -24.68 7.94 -54.89
C ARG A 19 -24.73 8.95 -53.77
N VAL A 20 -24.79 10.21 -54.12
CA VAL A 20 -25.07 11.34 -53.24
C VAL A 20 -26.56 11.30 -52.92
N VAL A 21 -26.96 11.15 -51.65
CA VAL A 21 -28.29 11.34 -51.14
C VAL A 21 -28.34 12.68 -50.42
N VAL A 22 -29.08 13.63 -51.02
CA VAL A 22 -29.42 14.93 -50.40
C VAL A 22 -30.54 14.69 -49.40
N ALA A 23 -30.23 14.88 -48.12
CA ALA A 23 -31.28 14.80 -47.06
C ALA A 23 -31.80 16.21 -46.77
N ALA A 24 -33.10 16.39 -46.87
CA ALA A 24 -33.84 17.61 -46.58
C ALA A 24 -33.91 17.88 -45.08
N ALA A 25 -33.82 19.15 -44.70
CA ALA A 25 -33.90 19.64 -43.32
C ALA A 25 -35.32 19.45 -42.72
N PRO A 26 -35.46 19.05 -41.47
CA PRO A 26 -36.76 19.05 -40.80
C PRO A 26 -37.05 20.43 -40.18
N ARG A 27 -38.30 20.85 -40.40
CA ARG A 27 -38.91 22.07 -39.84
C ARG A 27 -38.95 22.01 -38.29
N SER A 28 -38.53 23.06 -37.62
CA SER A 28 -38.66 23.26 -36.18
C SER A 28 -40.14 23.35 -35.78
N ARG A 29 -40.58 22.45 -34.94
CA ARG A 29 -41.81 22.57 -34.15
C ARG A 29 -41.42 23.04 -32.74
N THR A 30 -41.88 24.22 -32.39
CA THR A 30 -41.83 24.77 -31.04
C THR A 30 -42.73 23.92 -30.13
N LEU A 31 -42.14 23.18 -29.22
CA LEU A 31 -42.83 22.51 -28.14
C LEU A 31 -42.84 23.41 -26.92
N ALA A 32 -44.04 23.73 -26.45
CA ALA A 32 -44.24 24.45 -25.20
C ALA A 32 -43.73 23.60 -24.02
N THR A 33 -42.77 24.13 -23.28
CA THR A 33 -42.20 23.49 -22.07
C THR A 33 -43.18 23.68 -20.90
N THR A 34 -43.97 22.64 -20.60
CA THR A 34 -44.70 22.59 -19.35
C THR A 34 -43.74 22.15 -18.26
N THR A 35 -43.35 23.08 -17.42
CA THR A 35 -42.47 22.79 -16.26
C THR A 35 -43.30 22.04 -15.21
N THR A 36 -43.23 20.72 -15.23
CA THR A 36 -43.73 19.88 -14.14
C THR A 36 -42.69 19.84 -13.06
N THR A 37 -42.90 20.59 -11.99
CA THR A 37 -42.07 20.54 -10.78
C THR A 37 -42.32 19.20 -10.10
N THR A 38 -41.54 18.19 -10.41
CA THR A 38 -41.54 16.92 -9.68
C THR A 38 -40.79 17.15 -8.36
N THR A 39 -41.56 17.37 -7.32
CA THR A 39 -41.00 17.34 -5.94
C THR A 39 -40.58 15.91 -5.63
N THR A 40 -39.32 15.58 -5.83
CA THR A 40 -38.75 14.31 -5.40
C THR A 40 -38.69 14.32 -3.88
N THR A 41 -39.71 13.81 -3.23
CA THR A 41 -39.66 13.45 -1.82
C THR A 41 -38.69 12.30 -1.70
N THR A 42 -37.44 12.60 -1.33
CA THR A 42 -36.48 11.58 -0.89
C THR A 42 -37.00 11.02 0.43
N HIS A 43 -37.77 9.93 0.37
CA HIS A 43 -38.01 9.09 1.52
C HIS A 43 -36.60 8.61 1.99
N PRO A 44 -36.24 8.77 3.28
CA PRO A 44 -35.05 8.11 3.78
C PRO A 44 -35.24 6.61 3.54
N VAL A 45 -34.31 6.02 2.80
CA VAL A 45 -34.23 4.56 2.69
C VAL A 45 -34.01 4.07 4.11
N VAL A 46 -35.02 3.47 4.72
CA VAL A 46 -34.90 2.84 6.04
C VAL A 46 -33.94 1.66 5.83
N GLY A 47 -32.67 1.88 6.10
CA GLY A 47 -31.64 0.87 5.96
C GLY A 47 -31.97 -0.30 6.89
N THR A 48 -32.08 -1.49 6.34
CA THR A 48 -32.25 -2.71 7.14
C THR A 48 -31.06 -2.86 8.08
N SER A 49 -31.33 -3.17 9.37
CA SER A 49 -30.27 -3.47 10.34
C SER A 49 -29.93 -4.97 10.30
N ARG A 50 -28.65 -5.31 10.33
CA ARG A 50 -28.15 -6.68 10.55
C ARG A 50 -27.17 -6.71 11.68
N SER A 51 -27.10 -7.84 12.41
CA SER A 51 -26.17 -8.02 13.52
C SER A 51 -25.18 -9.14 13.24
N HIS A 52 -23.93 -8.91 13.61
CA HIS A 52 -22.85 -9.88 13.55
C HIS A 52 -22.08 -9.83 14.89
N LYS A 53 -21.45 -10.92 15.29
CA LYS A 53 -20.59 -10.91 16.48
C LYS A 53 -19.33 -10.08 16.22
N VAL A 54 -18.77 -10.19 15.01
CA VAL A 54 -17.60 -9.41 14.63
C VAL A 54 -17.84 -8.76 13.27
N VAL A 55 -17.60 -7.45 13.18
CA VAL A 55 -17.52 -6.72 11.91
C VAL A 55 -16.06 -6.33 11.67
N ILE A 56 -15.52 -6.65 10.49
CA ILE A 56 -14.15 -6.34 10.07
C ILE A 56 -14.22 -5.39 8.87
N VAL A 57 -13.67 -4.20 9.01
CA VAL A 57 -13.61 -3.20 7.95
C VAL A 57 -12.26 -3.29 7.24
N GLY A 58 -12.27 -3.76 6.01
CA GLY A 58 -11.09 -4.03 5.17
C GLY A 58 -10.81 -5.53 5.01
N ALA A 59 -10.74 -6.02 3.75
CA ALA A 59 -10.38 -7.39 3.39
C ALA A 59 -8.91 -7.54 2.92
N GLY A 60 -8.07 -6.55 3.21
CA GLY A 60 -6.64 -6.59 2.91
C GLY A 60 -5.88 -7.65 3.73
N ALA A 61 -4.55 -7.56 3.77
CA ALA A 61 -3.70 -8.51 4.50
C ALA A 61 -4.12 -8.68 5.98
N ALA A 62 -4.50 -7.57 6.62
CA ALA A 62 -4.92 -7.55 8.02
C ALA A 62 -6.28 -8.24 8.23
N GLY A 63 -7.31 -7.80 7.51
CA GLY A 63 -8.66 -8.33 7.67
C GLY A 63 -8.77 -9.80 7.27
N ALA A 64 -8.12 -10.22 6.18
CA ALA A 64 -8.05 -11.62 5.81
C ALA A 64 -7.36 -12.48 6.89
N SER A 65 -6.25 -12.01 7.46
CA SER A 65 -5.53 -12.74 8.52
C SER A 65 -6.38 -12.88 9.78
N VAL A 66 -7.00 -11.78 10.24
CA VAL A 66 -7.82 -11.77 11.47
C VAL A 66 -9.08 -12.60 11.30
N SER A 67 -9.83 -12.41 10.20
CA SER A 67 -11.08 -13.16 9.96
C SER A 67 -10.87 -14.67 9.96
N HIS A 68 -9.80 -15.15 9.32
CA HIS A 68 -9.47 -16.57 9.32
C HIS A 68 -8.96 -17.07 10.67
N GLN A 69 -8.16 -16.30 11.42
CA GLN A 69 -7.75 -16.67 12.76
C GLN A 69 -8.95 -16.76 13.71
N LEU A 70 -9.91 -15.85 13.62
CA LEU A 70 -11.16 -15.91 14.40
C LEU A 70 -11.99 -17.15 14.03
N LEU A 71 -12.16 -17.48 12.76
CA LEU A 71 -12.83 -18.72 12.35
C LEU A 71 -12.12 -19.97 12.88
N ARG A 72 -10.78 -20.01 12.82
CA ARG A 72 -9.97 -21.12 13.32
C ARG A 72 -10.06 -21.33 14.84
N SER A 73 -10.43 -20.29 15.59
CA SER A 73 -10.69 -20.44 17.03
C SER A 73 -11.85 -21.38 17.36
N GLY A 74 -12.69 -21.71 16.38
CA GLY A 74 -13.88 -22.54 16.55
C GLY A 74 -15.04 -21.87 17.30
N ARG A 75 -14.89 -20.58 17.66
CA ARG A 75 -15.88 -19.85 18.47
C ARG A 75 -16.96 -19.13 17.65
N TYR A 76 -16.80 -19.10 16.32
CA TYR A 76 -17.68 -18.38 15.40
C TYR A 76 -18.29 -19.31 14.35
N ALA A 77 -19.60 -19.23 14.20
CA ALA A 77 -20.37 -19.96 13.22
C ALA A 77 -20.42 -19.18 11.88
N ARG A 78 -21.04 -19.79 10.88
CA ARG A 78 -21.32 -19.12 9.59
C ARG A 78 -22.17 -17.87 9.83
N GLY A 79 -21.72 -16.73 9.29
CA GLY A 79 -22.41 -15.44 9.39
C GLY A 79 -22.14 -14.65 10.69
N ASP A 80 -21.47 -15.22 11.68
CA ASP A 80 -21.08 -14.47 12.89
C ASP A 80 -20.06 -13.37 12.60
N ILE A 81 -19.24 -13.55 11.56
CA ILE A 81 -18.21 -12.58 11.15
C ILE A 81 -18.58 -11.99 9.79
N ALA A 82 -18.72 -10.66 9.75
CA ALA A 82 -18.85 -9.87 8.54
C ALA A 82 -17.52 -9.21 8.17
N VAL A 83 -17.21 -9.14 6.88
CA VAL A 83 -16.10 -8.38 6.31
C VAL A 83 -16.69 -7.36 5.34
N VAL A 84 -16.29 -6.09 5.48
CA VAL A 84 -16.75 -4.98 4.65
C VAL A 84 -15.58 -4.44 3.84
N ASP A 85 -15.61 -4.58 2.52
CA ASP A 85 -14.56 -4.08 1.63
C ASP A 85 -15.09 -3.89 0.20
N PRO A 86 -14.98 -2.70 -0.40
CA PRO A 86 -15.46 -2.43 -1.77
C PRO A 86 -14.53 -2.99 -2.86
N ALA A 87 -13.31 -3.44 -2.50
CA ALA A 87 -12.34 -3.85 -3.48
C ALA A 87 -12.59 -5.29 -3.99
N PRO A 88 -12.83 -5.49 -5.30
CA PRO A 88 -13.02 -6.83 -5.86
C PRO A 88 -11.73 -7.65 -5.89
N TRP A 89 -10.59 -6.99 -5.70
CA TRP A 89 -9.27 -7.60 -5.79
C TRP A 89 -8.45 -7.42 -4.52
N HIS A 90 -7.95 -8.51 -4.01
CA HIS A 90 -6.95 -8.59 -2.94
C HIS A 90 -5.55 -8.64 -3.54
N HIS A 91 -4.63 -7.80 -3.05
CA HIS A 91 -3.30 -7.67 -3.61
C HIS A 91 -2.20 -8.07 -2.62
N TYR A 92 -1.21 -8.83 -3.09
CA TYR A 92 0.05 -9.00 -2.39
C TYR A 92 0.93 -7.76 -2.61
N GLN A 93 0.64 -6.67 -1.90
CA GLN A 93 1.30 -5.36 -2.09
C GLN A 93 2.84 -5.39 -1.90
N PRO A 94 3.44 -6.21 -0.99
CA PRO A 94 4.91 -6.31 -0.88
C PRO A 94 5.60 -6.77 -2.16
N GLY A 95 4.87 -7.35 -3.09
CA GLY A 95 5.36 -7.78 -4.40
C GLY A 95 5.53 -6.65 -5.43
N TRP A 96 4.94 -5.46 -5.22
CA TRP A 96 5.06 -4.35 -6.18
C TRP A 96 6.52 -3.97 -6.46
N THR A 97 7.39 -4.03 -5.46
CA THR A 97 8.83 -3.79 -5.64
C THR A 97 9.53 -4.86 -6.47
N LEU A 98 8.99 -6.09 -6.51
CA LEU A 98 9.47 -7.14 -7.41
C LEU A 98 8.99 -6.88 -8.85
N VAL A 99 7.77 -6.36 -9.02
CA VAL A 99 7.26 -5.94 -10.34
C VAL A 99 8.11 -4.79 -10.88
N GLY A 100 8.32 -3.73 -10.08
CA GLY A 100 9.17 -2.59 -10.45
C GLY A 100 10.63 -2.96 -10.74
N GLY A 101 11.11 -4.09 -10.25
CA GLY A 101 12.42 -4.67 -10.56
C GLY A 101 12.42 -5.74 -11.66
N GLY A 102 11.32 -5.97 -12.36
CA GLY A 102 11.21 -6.98 -13.42
C GLY A 102 11.27 -8.44 -12.93
N LEU A 103 11.02 -8.69 -11.64
CA LEU A 103 11.12 -10.01 -11.00
C LEU A 103 9.78 -10.71 -10.83
N ALA A 104 8.67 -10.03 -11.08
CA ALA A 104 7.32 -10.57 -10.98
C ALA A 104 6.37 -9.84 -11.94
N ARG A 105 5.27 -10.48 -12.31
CA ARG A 105 4.19 -9.85 -13.06
C ARG A 105 3.11 -9.38 -12.07
N LYS A 106 2.52 -8.19 -12.29
CA LYS A 106 1.48 -7.64 -11.38
C LYS A 106 0.25 -8.54 -11.29
N GLN A 107 -0.09 -9.24 -12.38
CA GLN A 107 -1.25 -10.14 -12.44
C GLN A 107 -1.11 -11.32 -11.46
N ASP A 108 0.11 -11.80 -11.22
CA ASP A 108 0.38 -12.92 -10.32
C ASP A 108 0.26 -12.52 -8.84
N LEU A 109 0.13 -11.22 -8.56
CA LEU A 109 0.09 -10.66 -7.20
C LEU A 109 -1.33 -10.32 -6.73
N ARG A 110 -2.36 -10.59 -7.53
CA ARG A 110 -3.75 -10.34 -7.14
C ARG A 110 -4.57 -11.62 -7.11
N LEU A 111 -5.58 -11.62 -6.24
CA LEU A 111 -6.58 -12.66 -6.08
C LEU A 111 -7.94 -11.97 -6.02
N ARG A 112 -9.03 -12.65 -6.36
CA ARG A 112 -10.37 -12.12 -6.08
C ARG A 112 -10.59 -12.08 -4.57
N THR A 113 -11.12 -10.98 -4.05
CA THR A 113 -11.38 -10.83 -2.61
C THR A 113 -12.31 -11.94 -2.10
N ALA A 114 -13.34 -12.27 -2.88
CA ALA A 114 -14.25 -13.35 -2.55
C ALA A 114 -13.58 -14.74 -2.46
N ASP A 115 -12.51 -15.00 -3.27
CA ASP A 115 -11.78 -16.27 -3.25
C ASP A 115 -10.75 -16.34 -2.10
N VAL A 116 -10.36 -15.19 -1.58
CA VAL A 116 -9.47 -15.11 -0.40
C VAL A 116 -10.22 -15.45 0.87
N LEU A 117 -11.45 -14.97 1.01
CA LEU A 117 -12.25 -15.13 2.22
C LEU A 117 -12.89 -16.53 2.30
N ASP A 118 -13.01 -17.06 3.53
CA ASP A 118 -13.71 -18.32 3.77
C ASP A 118 -15.22 -18.15 3.51
N PRO A 119 -15.90 -19.11 2.87
CA PRO A 119 -17.34 -19.04 2.60
C PRO A 119 -18.25 -18.97 3.85
N LYS A 120 -17.70 -19.16 5.05
CA LYS A 120 -18.42 -18.93 6.31
C LYS A 120 -18.51 -17.46 6.69
N LEU A 121 -17.65 -16.61 6.14
CA LEU A 121 -17.68 -15.16 6.32
C LEU A 121 -18.78 -14.53 5.46
N THR A 122 -19.39 -13.45 5.97
CA THR A 122 -20.30 -12.62 5.17
C THR A 122 -19.52 -11.46 4.59
N LEU A 123 -19.36 -11.39 3.27
CA LEU A 123 -18.74 -10.26 2.57
C LEU A 123 -19.79 -9.23 2.19
N TYR A 124 -19.56 -7.97 2.57
CA TYR A 124 -20.26 -6.79 2.06
C TYR A 124 -19.29 -6.06 1.12
N ASP A 125 -19.59 -6.08 -0.17
CA ASP A 125 -18.76 -5.52 -1.25
C ASP A 125 -18.98 -4.00 -1.44
N GLU A 126 -19.04 -3.29 -0.33
CA GLU A 126 -19.18 -1.83 -0.29
C GLU A 126 -18.33 -1.20 0.81
N ALA A 127 -18.18 0.13 0.79
CA ALA A 127 -17.43 0.87 1.79
C ALA A 127 -18.27 1.14 3.06
N VAL A 128 -17.59 1.35 4.17
CA VAL A 128 -18.20 1.98 5.36
C VAL A 128 -18.26 3.49 5.12
N ARG A 129 -19.43 4.09 5.40
CA ARG A 129 -19.64 5.54 5.41
C ARG A 129 -19.36 6.14 6.78
N ASP A 130 -19.96 5.57 7.82
CA ASP A 130 -19.92 6.10 9.19
C ASP A 130 -19.66 5.01 10.22
N PHE A 131 -18.95 5.38 11.28
CA PHE A 131 -18.79 4.60 12.50
C PHE A 131 -19.60 5.21 13.64
N GLN A 132 -20.44 4.41 14.29
CA GLN A 132 -21.21 4.77 15.48
C GLN A 132 -20.80 3.87 16.66
N PRO A 133 -19.63 4.12 17.29
CA PRO A 133 -19.12 3.24 18.32
C PRO A 133 -19.97 3.19 19.60
N ALA A 134 -20.70 4.28 19.92
CA ALA A 134 -21.64 4.31 21.05
C ALA A 134 -22.81 3.33 20.84
N ASP A 135 -23.24 3.10 19.60
CA ASP A 135 -24.32 2.21 19.24
C ASP A 135 -23.82 0.81 18.82
N SER A 136 -22.51 0.57 18.88
CA SER A 136 -21.85 -0.62 18.34
C SER A 136 -22.29 -0.91 16.91
N ALA A 137 -22.21 0.10 16.02
CA ALA A 137 -22.72 0.03 14.66
C ALA A 137 -21.79 0.69 13.63
N VAL A 138 -21.88 0.23 12.38
CA VAL A 138 -21.34 0.90 11.20
C VAL A 138 -22.42 1.03 10.14
N THR A 139 -22.39 2.13 9.38
CA THR A 139 -23.30 2.35 8.25
C THR A 139 -22.56 2.17 6.94
N LEU A 140 -23.12 1.37 6.04
CA LEU A 140 -22.60 1.10 4.70
C LEU A 140 -22.87 2.30 3.77
N ALA A 141 -21.96 2.51 2.81
CA ALA A 141 -21.95 3.73 2.01
C ALA A 141 -23.00 3.74 0.89
N MET A 142 -23.21 2.62 0.20
CA MET A 142 -24.11 2.54 -0.95
C MET A 142 -25.55 2.23 -0.53
N THR A 143 -25.73 1.20 0.29
CA THR A 143 -27.05 0.72 0.70
C THR A 143 -27.64 1.51 1.88
N GLY A 144 -26.82 2.24 2.64
CA GLY A 144 -27.24 2.84 3.91
C GLY A 144 -27.57 1.82 4.99
N GLN A 145 -27.31 0.52 4.76
CA GLN A 145 -27.56 -0.54 5.72
C GLN A 145 -26.69 -0.33 6.97
N THR A 146 -27.27 -0.59 8.13
CA THR A 146 -26.57 -0.58 9.42
C THR A 146 -26.16 -1.99 9.83
N LEU A 147 -24.88 -2.19 10.11
CA LEU A 147 -24.35 -3.43 10.68
C LEU A 147 -24.03 -3.20 12.16
N ARG A 148 -24.70 -3.92 13.04
CA ARG A 148 -24.41 -3.95 14.48
C ARG A 148 -23.39 -5.02 14.79
N TYR A 149 -22.54 -4.80 15.79
CA TYR A 149 -21.47 -5.71 16.17
C TYR A 149 -21.33 -5.86 17.70
N GLU A 150 -20.87 -7.01 18.15
CA GLU A 150 -20.31 -7.17 19.50
C GLU A 150 -18.87 -6.64 19.52
N GLN A 151 -18.09 -6.92 18.45
CA GLN A 151 -16.70 -6.47 18.30
C GLN A 151 -16.48 -5.88 16.89
N LEU A 152 -15.70 -4.79 16.80
CA LEU A 152 -15.32 -4.15 15.54
C LEU A 152 -13.81 -4.21 15.33
N VAL A 153 -13.36 -4.64 14.16
CA VAL A 153 -11.95 -4.57 13.73
C VAL A 153 -11.81 -3.61 12.56
N VAL A 154 -11.02 -2.55 12.71
CA VAL A 154 -10.81 -1.51 11.69
C VAL A 154 -9.43 -1.66 11.06
N CYS A 155 -9.37 -2.08 9.80
CA CYS A 155 -8.11 -2.34 9.08
C CYS A 155 -8.18 -2.08 7.56
N PRO A 156 -8.78 -0.96 7.10
CA PRO A 156 -8.92 -0.65 5.67
C PRO A 156 -7.61 -0.23 5.00
N GLY A 157 -6.50 -0.19 5.74
CA GLY A 157 -5.23 0.34 5.26
C GLY A 157 -5.18 1.86 5.26
N ILE A 158 -4.40 2.44 4.33
CA ILE A 158 -4.25 3.89 4.15
C ILE A 158 -4.46 4.28 2.69
N HIS A 159 -4.88 5.53 2.50
CA HIS A 159 -5.08 6.16 1.20
C HIS A 159 -3.72 6.61 0.61
N ILE A 160 -3.60 6.53 -0.72
CA ILE A 160 -2.47 7.04 -1.49
C ILE A 160 -2.93 8.32 -2.17
N ASP A 161 -2.33 9.45 -1.81
CA ASP A 161 -2.71 10.76 -2.33
C ASP A 161 -1.75 11.21 -3.43
N TYR A 162 -2.06 10.82 -4.66
CA TYR A 162 -1.28 11.23 -5.83
C TYR A 162 -1.35 12.74 -6.07
N ALA A 163 -2.48 13.38 -5.72
CA ALA A 163 -2.69 14.81 -5.92
C ALA A 163 -1.89 15.70 -4.94
N SER A 164 -1.33 15.09 -3.88
CA SER A 164 -0.44 15.79 -2.93
C SER A 164 0.87 16.28 -3.56
N ILE A 165 1.21 15.80 -4.75
CA ILE A 165 2.34 16.26 -5.56
C ILE A 165 1.75 16.83 -6.85
N LYS A 166 1.88 18.15 -7.03
CA LYS A 166 1.33 18.85 -8.19
C LYS A 166 1.91 18.28 -9.50
N GLY A 167 1.08 18.04 -10.50
CA GLY A 167 1.46 17.47 -11.80
C GLY A 167 1.75 15.96 -11.79
N LEU A 168 1.78 15.29 -10.63
CA LEU A 168 2.03 13.85 -10.56
C LEU A 168 0.91 13.00 -11.16
N PRO A 169 -0.39 13.26 -10.90
CA PRO A 169 -1.47 12.49 -11.50
C PRO A 169 -1.42 12.49 -13.03
N GLU A 170 -1.19 13.66 -13.63
CA GLU A 170 -1.10 13.85 -15.08
C GLU A 170 0.11 13.12 -15.66
N ALA A 171 1.27 13.24 -15.01
CA ALA A 171 2.50 12.58 -15.44
C ALA A 171 2.42 11.05 -15.32
N LEU A 172 1.71 10.52 -14.31
CA LEU A 172 1.47 9.08 -14.20
C LEU A 172 0.48 8.55 -15.22
N ALA A 173 -0.52 9.36 -15.59
CA ALA A 173 -1.53 9.01 -16.58
C ALA A 173 -0.98 9.03 -18.02
N ASP A 174 0.06 9.81 -18.30
CA ASP A 174 0.73 9.84 -19.58
C ASP A 174 1.61 8.59 -19.78
N PRO A 175 1.29 7.70 -20.74
CA PRO A 175 2.13 6.53 -21.01
C PRO A 175 3.54 6.88 -21.51
N GLY A 176 3.71 8.04 -22.15
CA GLY A 176 4.98 8.52 -22.70
C GLY A 176 5.88 9.21 -21.67
N ALA A 177 5.31 9.72 -20.57
CA ALA A 177 6.10 10.36 -19.54
C ALA A 177 7.00 9.35 -18.81
N PRO A 178 8.28 9.69 -18.55
CA PRO A 178 9.22 8.82 -17.84
C PRO A 178 8.98 8.84 -16.30
N VAL A 179 7.73 9.01 -15.90
CA VAL A 179 7.29 9.08 -14.50
C VAL A 179 6.49 7.83 -14.13
N SER A 180 6.86 7.20 -13.04
CA SER A 180 6.26 5.94 -12.61
C SER A 180 6.24 5.80 -11.09
N THR A 181 5.44 4.86 -10.57
CA THR A 181 5.37 4.52 -9.14
C THR A 181 5.00 3.06 -8.94
N VAL A 182 5.58 2.41 -7.92
CA VAL A 182 5.17 1.05 -7.52
C VAL A 182 3.94 1.04 -6.59
N TYR A 183 3.44 2.20 -6.21
CA TYR A 183 2.28 2.30 -5.32
C TYR A 183 0.98 2.35 -6.13
N GLY A 184 0.41 1.18 -6.32
CA GLY A 184 -0.84 0.95 -7.06
C GLY A 184 -0.69 -0.11 -8.16
N TYR A 185 -1.76 -0.89 -8.35
CA TYR A 185 -1.77 -1.97 -9.32
C TYR A 185 -1.61 -1.45 -10.75
N GLU A 186 -2.29 -0.35 -11.07
CA GLU A 186 -2.39 0.13 -12.46
C GLU A 186 -1.03 0.60 -13.01
N GLY A 187 -0.22 1.26 -12.20
CA GLY A 187 1.07 1.82 -12.61
C GLY A 187 2.30 0.95 -12.36
N ALA A 188 2.16 -0.15 -11.60
CA ALA A 188 3.33 -0.90 -11.09
C ALA A 188 4.23 -1.51 -12.18
N ASP A 189 3.68 -1.92 -13.31
CA ASP A 189 4.43 -2.49 -14.43
C ASP A 189 5.12 -1.43 -15.30
N LYS A 190 4.62 -0.19 -15.33
CA LYS A 190 5.29 0.94 -16.01
C LYS A 190 6.70 1.16 -15.45
N VAL A 191 6.91 0.89 -14.16
CA VAL A 191 8.20 1.13 -13.48
C VAL A 191 9.35 0.38 -14.14
N PHE A 192 9.24 -0.93 -14.35
CA PHE A 192 10.31 -1.68 -14.99
C PHE A 192 10.47 -1.30 -16.47
N GLY A 193 9.37 -1.00 -17.17
CA GLY A 193 9.43 -0.51 -18.55
C GLY A 193 10.22 0.78 -18.68
N THR A 194 10.02 1.75 -17.77
CA THR A 194 10.81 3.00 -17.76
C THR A 194 12.28 2.76 -17.41
N VAL A 195 12.56 1.85 -16.45
CA VAL A 195 13.94 1.46 -16.08
C VAL A 195 14.65 0.79 -17.26
N GLU A 196 14.03 -0.16 -17.93
CA GLU A 196 14.61 -0.87 -19.06
C GLU A 196 14.81 0.06 -20.27
N GLY A 197 13.87 0.99 -20.48
CA GLY A 197 13.90 1.99 -21.57
C GLY A 197 15.04 2.99 -21.43
N LEU A 198 15.44 3.36 -20.21
CA LEU A 198 16.49 4.37 -19.99
C LEU A 198 17.87 3.85 -20.39
N LYS A 199 18.50 4.48 -21.35
CA LYS A 199 19.84 4.12 -21.86
C LYS A 199 20.93 5.01 -21.30
N LYS A 200 20.64 6.30 -21.11
CA LYS A 200 21.50 7.32 -20.53
C LYS A 200 20.64 8.41 -19.86
N GLY A 201 21.19 9.17 -18.94
CA GLY A 201 20.52 10.29 -18.29
C GLY A 201 20.40 10.14 -16.79
N ARG A 202 19.49 10.89 -16.19
CA ARG A 202 19.31 11.07 -14.74
C ARG A 202 18.09 10.31 -14.25
N ALA A 203 18.32 9.30 -13.45
CA ALA A 203 17.26 8.53 -12.80
C ALA A 203 17.06 9.02 -11.35
N LEU A 204 15.88 9.51 -11.05
CA LEU A 204 15.51 10.12 -9.79
C LEU A 204 14.48 9.21 -9.06
N PHE A 205 14.81 8.83 -7.83
CA PHE A 205 13.93 8.03 -6.95
C PHE A 205 13.60 8.84 -5.71
N THR A 206 12.33 8.89 -5.31
CA THR A 206 11.89 9.76 -4.22
C THR A 206 11.28 9.01 -3.06
N GLN A 207 11.34 9.61 -1.86
CA GLN A 207 10.64 9.17 -0.66
C GLN A 207 10.10 10.39 0.09
N PRO A 208 8.78 10.51 0.28
CA PRO A 208 8.16 11.69 0.87
C PRO A 208 8.35 11.77 2.38
N LYS A 209 8.02 12.93 2.94
CA LYS A 209 7.81 13.15 4.38
C LYS A 209 6.57 12.40 4.86
N GLY A 210 6.62 11.87 6.08
CA GLY A 210 5.47 11.31 6.78
C GLY A 210 5.24 9.82 6.53
N LEU A 211 3.97 9.45 6.57
CA LEU A 211 3.53 8.05 6.53
C LEU A 211 3.59 7.49 5.11
N ILE A 212 4.21 6.33 4.95
CA ILE A 212 4.13 5.55 3.71
C ILE A 212 4.03 4.05 4.00
N LYS A 213 3.43 3.31 3.07
CA LYS A 213 3.49 1.84 3.07
C LYS A 213 4.92 1.40 2.81
N CYS A 214 5.54 0.72 3.78
CA CYS A 214 6.90 0.20 3.71
C CYS A 214 7.96 1.25 3.34
N ALA A 215 8.49 1.97 4.34
CA ALA A 215 9.51 3.02 4.18
C ALA A 215 10.79 2.60 3.40
N GLY A 216 11.04 1.30 3.27
CA GLY A 216 12.12 0.79 2.43
C GLY A 216 11.75 0.50 0.98
N ALA A 217 10.47 0.61 0.56
CA ALA A 217 10.07 0.24 -0.79
C ALA A 217 10.68 1.13 -1.89
N PRO A 218 10.79 2.46 -1.72
CA PRO A 218 11.42 3.33 -2.73
C PRO A 218 12.86 2.91 -3.05
N GLN A 219 13.65 2.63 -2.00
CA GLN A 219 15.03 2.18 -2.16
C GLN A 219 15.13 0.81 -2.84
N LYS A 220 14.19 -0.11 -2.58
CA LYS A 220 14.21 -1.44 -3.23
C LYS A 220 14.13 -1.30 -4.75
N VAL A 221 13.29 -0.39 -5.23
CA VAL A 221 13.15 -0.11 -6.66
C VAL A 221 14.41 0.52 -7.20
N MET A 222 14.94 1.54 -6.53
CA MET A 222 16.20 2.21 -6.89
C MET A 222 17.36 1.20 -7.01
N TRP A 223 17.56 0.36 -6.00
CA TRP A 223 18.66 -0.60 -6.00
C TRP A 223 18.56 -1.64 -7.11
N LEU A 224 17.34 -2.13 -7.41
CA LEU A 224 17.12 -3.06 -8.53
C LEU A 224 17.33 -2.38 -9.87
N ALA A 225 16.85 -1.14 -10.05
CA ALA A 225 17.09 -0.36 -11.25
C ALA A 225 18.59 -0.10 -11.48
N LEU A 226 19.31 0.34 -10.43
CA LEU A 226 20.75 0.53 -10.49
C LEU A 226 21.50 -0.74 -10.91
N ASP A 227 21.17 -1.88 -10.30
CA ASP A 227 21.81 -3.16 -10.64
C ASP A 227 21.47 -3.62 -12.05
N HIS A 228 20.24 -3.34 -12.53
CA HIS A 228 19.87 -3.56 -13.94
C HIS A 228 20.78 -2.77 -14.89
N TRP A 229 20.95 -1.46 -14.66
CA TRP A 229 21.82 -0.63 -15.51
C TRP A 229 23.29 -1.01 -15.37
N LYS A 230 23.75 -1.39 -14.18
CA LYS A 230 25.13 -1.87 -13.95
C LYS A 230 25.40 -3.15 -14.78
N ARG A 231 24.50 -4.12 -14.75
CA ARG A 231 24.60 -5.37 -15.53
C ARG A 231 24.56 -5.13 -17.04
N ALA A 232 23.79 -4.10 -17.46
CA ALA A 232 23.71 -3.67 -18.85
C ALA A 232 24.89 -2.79 -19.30
N GLY A 233 25.87 -2.51 -18.45
CA GLY A 233 26.99 -1.62 -18.76
C GLY A 233 26.64 -0.14 -18.89
N ARG A 234 25.43 0.25 -18.43
CA ARG A 234 24.88 1.60 -18.59
C ARG A 234 25.08 2.50 -17.36
N TYR A 235 25.30 1.91 -16.17
CA TYR A 235 25.46 2.68 -14.94
C TYR A 235 26.76 3.45 -14.92
N ARG A 236 26.70 4.73 -14.50
CA ARG A 236 27.87 5.60 -14.28
C ARG A 236 27.77 6.24 -12.89
N PRO A 237 28.63 5.87 -11.94
CA PRO A 237 28.66 6.46 -10.62
C PRO A 237 29.08 7.94 -10.67
N GLY A 238 28.51 8.77 -9.77
CA GLY A 238 28.91 10.17 -9.58
C GLY A 238 28.36 11.15 -10.62
N ILE A 239 27.51 10.73 -11.58
CA ILE A 239 26.76 11.66 -12.40
C ILE A 239 25.61 12.21 -11.53
N SER A 240 25.75 13.46 -11.07
CA SER A 240 24.77 14.20 -10.30
C SER A 240 24.07 15.27 -11.13
N GLY A 241 22.90 15.68 -10.69
CA GLY A 241 21.88 16.32 -11.48
C GLY A 241 22.07 17.71 -12.05
N ASP A 242 23.13 18.50 -11.85
CA ASP A 242 23.27 19.88 -12.33
C ASP A 242 24.57 20.19 -13.07
N GLY A 243 25.43 19.19 -13.27
CA GLY A 243 26.61 19.33 -14.10
C GLY A 243 26.24 19.32 -15.57
N ASP A 244 26.78 20.29 -16.27
CA ASP A 244 26.73 20.49 -17.71
C ASP A 244 26.72 19.15 -18.50
N GLU A 245 26.06 19.14 -19.64
CA GLU A 245 25.88 18.01 -20.54
C GLU A 245 27.22 17.39 -21.00
N GLY A 246 28.01 16.96 -20.04
CA GLY A 246 29.12 16.09 -20.35
C GLY A 246 28.53 14.84 -21.00
N GLU A 247 28.87 14.62 -22.27
CA GLU A 247 28.54 13.43 -23.07
C GLU A 247 29.01 12.12 -22.41
N GLY A 248 28.75 11.98 -21.12
CA GLY A 248 28.94 10.79 -20.33
C GLY A 248 27.89 9.76 -20.66
N ALA A 249 28.25 8.82 -21.50
CA ALA A 249 27.42 7.75 -22.01
C ALA A 249 26.86 6.79 -20.92
N GLY A 250 25.96 7.24 -20.03
CA GLY A 250 25.39 6.33 -19.02
C GLY A 250 24.31 6.92 -18.12
N VAL A 251 23.84 6.13 -17.16
CA VAL A 251 22.76 6.48 -16.21
C VAL A 251 23.35 6.86 -14.87
N GLY A 252 23.07 8.07 -14.39
CA GLY A 252 23.28 8.51 -13.03
C GLY A 252 22.05 8.27 -12.15
N VAL A 253 22.25 7.99 -10.86
CA VAL A 253 21.16 7.69 -9.93
C VAL A 253 21.19 8.62 -8.75
N THR A 254 20.04 9.26 -8.46
CA THR A 254 19.80 10.11 -7.30
C THR A 254 18.69 9.52 -6.45
N PHE A 255 18.91 9.46 -5.14
CA PHE A 255 17.87 9.15 -4.15
C PHE A 255 17.54 10.41 -3.36
N ALA A 256 16.34 10.96 -3.57
CA ALA A 256 15.82 12.12 -2.86
C ALA A 256 14.84 11.67 -1.78
N THR A 257 15.09 12.07 -0.54
CA THR A 257 14.21 11.70 0.58
C THR A 257 14.00 12.88 1.53
N ALA A 258 12.77 13.04 1.99
CA ALA A 258 12.46 14.00 3.04
C ALA A 258 13.05 13.59 4.41
N ALA A 259 13.46 12.33 4.58
CA ALA A 259 14.14 11.86 5.77
C ALA A 259 15.59 12.37 5.84
N PRO A 260 16.15 12.50 7.06
CA PRO A 260 17.57 12.92 7.24
C PRO A 260 18.59 11.82 6.95
N ALA A 261 18.15 10.58 6.71
CA ALA A 261 19.03 9.41 6.54
C ALA A 261 18.39 8.36 5.63
N MET A 262 19.17 7.36 5.20
CA MET A 262 18.72 6.30 4.31
C MET A 262 17.59 5.43 4.90
N PHE A 263 17.55 5.27 6.22
CA PHE A 263 16.51 4.46 6.88
C PHE A 263 16.31 4.91 8.34
N GLY A 264 15.12 4.65 8.91
CA GLY A 264 14.78 5.08 10.27
C GLY A 264 15.45 4.31 11.41
N VAL A 265 16.11 3.16 11.13
CA VAL A 265 16.82 2.35 12.13
C VAL A 265 18.31 2.49 11.90
N PRO A 266 19.10 2.99 12.90
CA PRO A 266 20.51 3.36 12.72
C PRO A 266 21.38 2.24 12.15
N LYS A 267 21.27 1.00 12.65
CA LYS A 267 22.03 -0.16 12.16
C LYS A 267 21.87 -0.35 10.65
N TYR A 268 20.65 -0.37 10.18
CA TYR A 268 20.35 -0.60 8.75
C TYR A 268 20.60 0.65 7.92
N SER A 269 20.40 1.84 8.50
CA SER A 269 20.70 3.11 7.84
C SER A 269 22.19 3.22 7.52
N ALA A 270 23.07 2.88 8.46
CA ALA A 270 24.52 2.89 8.26
C ALA A 270 24.95 1.92 7.14
N ALA A 271 24.38 0.70 7.10
CA ALA A 271 24.67 -0.27 6.04
C ALA A 271 24.20 0.22 4.66
N LEU A 272 23.02 0.82 4.58
CA LEU A 272 22.48 1.37 3.34
C LEU A 272 23.23 2.61 2.86
N GLU A 273 23.68 3.47 3.78
CA GLU A 273 24.51 4.63 3.45
C GLU A 273 25.89 4.19 2.93
N ALA A 274 26.51 3.21 3.54
CA ALA A 274 27.76 2.64 3.04
C ALA A 274 27.59 2.09 1.60
N LEU A 275 26.47 1.41 1.31
CA LEU A 275 26.16 0.95 -0.04
C LEU A 275 25.93 2.11 -1.01
N ARG A 276 25.23 3.17 -0.58
CA ARG A 276 24.97 4.37 -1.39
C ARG A 276 26.28 5.02 -1.83
N VAL A 277 27.19 5.26 -0.86
CA VAL A 277 28.50 5.87 -1.12
C VAL A 277 29.34 4.98 -2.02
N ALA A 278 29.47 3.68 -1.67
CA ALA A 278 30.28 2.73 -2.44
C ALA A 278 29.80 2.54 -3.90
N ARG A 279 28.53 2.80 -4.16
CA ARG A 279 27.94 2.71 -5.50
C ARG A 279 27.86 4.06 -6.22
N GLY A 280 28.25 5.16 -5.58
CA GLY A 280 28.23 6.50 -6.17
C GLY A 280 26.81 7.00 -6.50
N VAL A 281 25.82 6.65 -5.68
CA VAL A 281 24.47 7.18 -5.77
C VAL A 281 24.42 8.54 -5.08
N GLU A 282 23.90 9.57 -5.74
CA GLU A 282 23.65 10.87 -5.11
C GLU A 282 22.54 10.75 -4.05
N GLY A 283 22.72 11.37 -2.87
CA GLY A 283 21.72 11.45 -1.81
C GLY A 283 21.25 12.87 -1.60
N LEU A 284 19.96 13.15 -1.79
CA LEU A 284 19.30 14.41 -1.44
C LEU A 284 18.46 14.18 -0.18
N PHE A 285 19.04 14.41 0.99
CA PHE A 285 18.38 14.26 2.29
C PHE A 285 17.65 15.55 2.71
N GLY A 286 16.50 15.40 3.38
CA GLY A 286 15.66 16.53 3.79
C GLY A 286 14.90 17.18 2.64
N HIS A 287 14.75 16.51 1.49
CA HIS A 287 14.10 17.01 0.29
C HIS A 287 12.81 16.24 -0.01
N ASP A 288 11.67 16.92 0.04
CA ASP A 288 10.33 16.37 -0.21
C ASP A 288 9.86 16.78 -1.61
N LEU A 289 9.51 15.81 -2.45
CA LEU A 289 8.95 16.09 -3.78
C LEU A 289 7.59 16.75 -3.66
N VAL A 290 7.40 17.94 -4.24
CA VAL A 290 6.15 18.70 -4.15
C VAL A 290 5.50 18.98 -5.51
N GLU A 291 6.27 18.91 -6.61
CA GLU A 291 5.75 19.15 -7.96
C GLU A 291 6.55 18.35 -9.00
N VAL A 292 5.86 17.91 -10.04
CA VAL A 292 6.41 17.38 -11.29
C VAL A 292 5.97 18.31 -12.42
N ASP A 293 6.94 18.98 -13.06
CA ASP A 293 6.72 19.97 -14.11
C ASP A 293 7.50 19.51 -15.37
N GLY A 294 6.82 18.76 -16.25
CA GLY A 294 7.46 18.13 -17.41
C GLY A 294 8.58 17.17 -17.00
N ASP A 295 9.81 17.49 -17.34
CA ASP A 295 11.04 16.75 -17.04
C ASP A 295 11.77 17.28 -15.77
N VAL A 296 11.08 18.11 -14.97
CA VAL A 296 11.64 18.74 -13.77
C VAL A 296 10.86 18.32 -12.53
N ALA A 297 11.58 17.80 -11.55
CA ALA A 297 11.09 17.56 -10.19
C ALA A 297 11.43 18.76 -9.29
N VAL A 298 10.43 19.25 -8.55
CA VAL A 298 10.58 20.35 -7.59
C VAL A 298 10.54 19.77 -6.18
N PHE A 299 11.58 20.05 -5.41
CA PHE A 299 11.70 19.60 -4.03
C PHE A 299 11.62 20.77 -3.07
N ALA A 300 10.84 20.59 -2.00
CA ALA A 300 10.85 21.48 -0.85
C ALA A 300 11.84 20.98 0.22
N ARG A 301 12.56 21.89 0.83
CA ARG A 301 13.43 21.65 1.99
C ARG A 301 13.05 22.62 3.10
N GLU A 302 12.70 22.08 4.24
CA GLU A 302 12.48 22.86 5.45
C GLU A 302 13.81 23.07 6.19
N ALA A 303 14.05 24.30 6.64
CA ALA A 303 15.18 24.65 7.48
C ALA A 303 14.71 25.55 8.63
N ALA A 304 15.37 25.51 9.77
CA ALA A 304 15.11 26.46 10.84
C ALA A 304 15.41 27.88 10.34
N ALA A 305 14.47 28.79 10.51
CA ALA A 305 14.66 30.21 10.19
C ALA A 305 15.31 30.94 11.37
N ALA A 306 15.98 32.07 11.10
CA ALA A 306 16.70 32.84 12.12
C ALA A 306 15.79 33.43 13.20
N ASP A 307 14.50 33.57 12.92
CA ASP A 307 13.45 34.07 13.83
C ASP A 307 12.80 32.95 14.69
N GLY A 308 13.31 31.72 14.63
CA GLY A 308 12.75 30.55 15.32
C GLY A 308 11.60 29.88 14.58
N GLY A 309 11.22 30.38 13.41
CA GLY A 309 10.23 29.77 12.52
C GLY A 309 10.83 28.67 11.62
N THR A 310 10.04 28.22 10.66
CA THR A 310 10.50 27.31 9.60
C THR A 310 10.49 28.02 8.26
N SER A 311 11.64 28.08 7.59
CA SER A 311 11.74 28.54 6.21
C SER A 311 11.70 27.37 5.25
N THR A 312 11.00 27.53 4.13
CA THR A 312 10.95 26.52 3.07
C THR A 312 11.67 27.06 1.84
N THR A 313 12.69 26.35 1.41
CA THR A 313 13.38 26.60 0.14
C THR A 313 13.01 25.52 -0.86
N THR A 314 13.07 25.85 -2.15
CA THR A 314 12.83 24.87 -3.21
C THR A 314 14.04 24.72 -4.09
N ILE A 315 14.30 23.50 -4.54
CA ILE A 315 15.26 23.20 -5.59
C ILE A 315 14.57 22.50 -6.76
N ARG A 316 15.08 22.70 -7.94
CA ARG A 316 14.59 22.06 -9.18
C ARG A 316 15.65 21.09 -9.67
N ARG A 317 15.23 19.89 -10.08
CA ARG A 317 16.09 18.84 -10.63
C ARG A 317 15.52 18.29 -11.92
N ARG A 318 16.28 18.30 -12.99
CA ARG A 318 15.88 17.60 -14.22
C ARG A 318 16.01 16.10 -14.06
N PHE A 319 15.14 15.35 -14.72
CA PHE A 319 15.18 13.90 -14.75
C PHE A 319 14.85 13.36 -16.14
N ASP A 320 15.42 12.20 -16.44
CA ASP A 320 15.10 11.39 -17.61
C ASP A 320 14.29 10.15 -17.20
N LEU A 321 14.24 9.85 -15.90
CA LEU A 321 13.36 8.89 -15.24
C LEU A 321 13.05 9.38 -13.83
N LEU A 322 11.77 9.38 -13.47
CA LEU A 322 11.31 9.66 -12.11
C LEU A 322 10.48 8.48 -11.57
N HIS A 323 10.95 7.87 -10.49
CA HIS A 323 10.11 7.02 -9.64
C HIS A 323 9.59 7.85 -8.48
N ALA A 324 8.36 8.32 -8.57
CA ALA A 324 7.72 9.16 -7.56
C ALA A 324 6.97 8.32 -6.52
N VAL A 325 7.12 8.68 -5.24
CA VAL A 325 6.31 8.13 -4.16
C VAL A 325 5.36 9.21 -3.66
N PRO A 326 4.04 9.05 -3.84
CA PRO A 326 3.04 9.99 -3.35
C PRO A 326 2.94 9.97 -1.82
N LYS A 327 2.41 11.03 -1.23
CA LYS A 327 2.07 11.06 0.20
C LYS A 327 0.94 10.08 0.49
N MET A 328 0.87 9.62 1.72
CA MET A 328 -0.14 8.66 2.17
C MET A 328 -0.68 9.07 3.51
N GLY A 329 -1.92 8.69 3.78
CA GLY A 329 -2.59 9.03 5.03
C GLY A 329 -3.81 8.14 5.27
N PRO A 330 -4.53 8.36 6.37
CA PRO A 330 -5.75 7.63 6.66
C PRO A 330 -6.81 7.89 5.60
N HIS A 331 -7.69 6.91 5.37
CA HIS A 331 -8.90 7.16 4.58
C HIS A 331 -9.77 8.20 5.26
N ALA A 332 -10.39 9.09 4.49
CA ALA A 332 -11.19 10.21 5.01
C ALA A 332 -12.34 9.77 5.95
N PHE A 333 -12.97 8.60 5.68
CA PHE A 333 -14.03 8.07 6.53
C PHE A 333 -13.51 7.58 7.89
N VAL A 334 -12.23 7.19 7.99
CA VAL A 334 -11.56 6.89 9.26
C VAL A 334 -11.14 8.17 9.96
N ALA A 335 -10.45 9.08 9.26
CA ALA A 335 -9.89 10.30 9.84
C ALA A 335 -10.95 11.23 10.44
N ARG A 336 -12.16 11.22 9.89
CA ARG A 336 -13.30 12.04 10.39
C ARG A 336 -14.19 11.31 11.39
N SER A 337 -13.86 10.06 11.72
CA SER A 337 -14.68 9.24 12.62
C SER A 337 -14.32 9.49 14.10
N PRO A 338 -15.22 9.12 15.03
CA PRO A 338 -14.94 9.13 16.47
C PRO A 338 -13.81 8.18 16.88
N LEU A 339 -13.35 7.32 15.98
CA LEU A 339 -12.28 6.33 16.23
C LEU A 339 -10.88 6.90 15.96
N ALA A 340 -10.79 8.07 15.35
CA ALA A 340 -9.51 8.64 14.94
C ALA A 340 -8.78 9.36 16.10
N ASP A 341 -7.48 9.19 16.14
CA ASP A 341 -6.57 10.08 16.84
C ASP A 341 -6.58 11.47 16.15
N ALA A 342 -6.76 12.52 16.92
CA ALA A 342 -6.94 13.87 16.40
C ALA A 342 -5.71 14.43 15.64
N ALA A 343 -4.50 13.98 15.99
CA ALA A 343 -3.27 14.48 15.39
C ALA A 343 -2.92 13.75 14.09
N THR A 344 -3.22 12.44 14.01
CA THR A 344 -2.80 11.59 12.90
C THR A 344 -3.93 11.19 11.96
N GLY A 345 -5.18 11.24 12.43
CA GLY A 345 -6.35 10.71 11.72
C GLY A 345 -6.40 9.18 11.61
N LEU A 346 -5.42 8.48 12.17
CA LEU A 346 -5.40 7.01 12.24
C LEU A 346 -6.26 6.55 13.43
N VAL A 347 -6.64 5.26 13.45
CA VAL A 347 -7.43 4.71 14.56
C VAL A 347 -6.63 4.75 15.87
N ASP A 348 -7.20 5.38 16.92
CA ASP A 348 -6.54 5.61 18.21
C ASP A 348 -6.56 4.35 19.08
N VAL A 349 -5.52 3.54 18.96
CA VAL A 349 -5.38 2.28 19.71
C VAL A 349 -4.20 2.32 20.68
N ASP A 350 -4.32 1.50 21.73
CA ASP A 350 -3.20 1.18 22.59
C ASP A 350 -2.15 0.37 21.82
N ALA A 351 -0.90 0.76 21.93
CA ALA A 351 0.19 0.23 21.13
C ALA A 351 0.54 -1.24 21.47
N ALA A 352 0.27 -1.67 22.68
CA ALA A 352 0.55 -3.03 23.13
C ALA A 352 -0.60 -3.99 22.86
N THR A 353 -1.83 -3.55 23.06
CA THR A 353 -3.01 -4.44 23.00
C THR A 353 -3.76 -4.38 21.68
N LEU A 354 -3.58 -3.32 20.89
CA LEU A 354 -4.30 -3.02 19.64
C LEU A 354 -5.79 -2.70 19.83
N ARG A 355 -6.22 -2.50 21.09
CA ARG A 355 -7.57 -2.11 21.48
C ARG A 355 -7.71 -0.60 21.38
N HIS A 356 -8.87 -0.10 20.94
CA HIS A 356 -9.16 1.32 20.91
C HIS A 356 -9.18 1.89 22.32
N LYS A 357 -8.52 3.05 22.55
CA LYS A 357 -8.34 3.63 23.88
C LYS A 357 -9.64 4.04 24.57
N LYS A 358 -10.71 4.36 23.82
CA LYS A 358 -12.00 4.82 24.36
C LYS A 358 -13.12 3.80 24.24
N HIS A 359 -13.04 2.89 23.27
CA HIS A 359 -14.12 1.95 22.95
C HIS A 359 -13.62 0.51 23.08
N GLY A 360 -13.97 -0.13 24.17
CA GLY A 360 -13.45 -1.44 24.58
C GLY A 360 -13.75 -2.60 23.64
N ASN A 361 -14.76 -2.46 22.78
CA ASN A 361 -15.13 -3.45 21.76
C ASN A 361 -14.63 -3.08 20.34
N VAL A 362 -13.71 -2.11 20.21
CA VAL A 362 -13.13 -1.67 18.93
C VAL A 362 -11.63 -1.96 18.93
N TRP A 363 -11.16 -2.46 17.81
CA TRP A 363 -9.77 -2.91 17.59
C TRP A 363 -9.26 -2.36 16.25
N ALA A 364 -7.96 -2.11 16.13
CA ALA A 364 -7.38 -1.83 14.83
C ALA A 364 -5.97 -2.40 14.69
N LEU A 365 -5.60 -2.75 13.44
CA LEU A 365 -4.26 -3.21 13.09
C LEU A 365 -3.90 -2.86 11.65
N GLY A 366 -2.67 -3.13 11.28
CA GLY A 366 -2.14 -2.79 9.96
C GLY A 366 -1.92 -1.29 9.80
N ASP A 367 -2.02 -0.81 8.56
CA ASP A 367 -1.65 0.56 8.24
C ASP A 367 -2.63 1.59 8.83
N ALA A 368 -3.91 1.21 9.03
CA ALA A 368 -4.94 2.09 9.60
C ALA A 368 -4.76 2.39 11.09
N ALA A 369 -4.04 1.55 11.83
CA ALA A 369 -3.85 1.73 13.28
C ALA A 369 -2.78 2.78 13.59
N GLY A 370 -3.01 3.63 14.59
CA GLY A 370 -2.10 4.69 15.06
C GLY A 370 -0.91 4.15 15.86
N LEU A 371 -0.16 3.21 15.26
CA LEU A 371 0.97 2.55 15.92
C LEU A 371 2.30 3.19 15.48
N PRO A 372 3.26 3.43 16.39
CA PRO A 372 4.57 4.01 16.10
C PRO A 372 5.53 2.97 15.51
N THR A 373 5.10 2.28 14.45
CA THR A 373 5.88 1.28 13.71
C THR A 373 5.68 1.43 12.21
N ALA A 374 6.61 0.85 11.42
CA ALA A 374 6.51 0.90 9.97
C ALA A 374 5.29 0.11 9.46
N LYS A 375 4.56 0.68 8.49
CA LYS A 375 3.38 0.09 7.86
C LYS A 375 3.81 -1.01 6.90
N THR A 376 3.81 -2.27 7.37
CA THR A 376 4.28 -3.43 6.59
C THR A 376 3.39 -4.65 6.78
N ALA A 377 3.38 -5.55 5.78
CA ALA A 377 2.71 -6.84 5.92
C ALA A 377 3.33 -7.69 7.03
N ALA A 378 4.63 -7.54 7.30
CA ALA A 378 5.30 -8.25 8.39
C ALA A 378 4.79 -7.80 9.77
N ALA A 379 4.53 -6.50 9.96
CA ALA A 379 3.90 -6.00 11.19
C ALA A 379 2.53 -6.66 11.41
N VAL A 380 1.71 -6.77 10.36
CA VAL A 380 0.40 -7.44 10.44
C VAL A 380 0.53 -8.89 10.92
N THR A 381 1.58 -9.62 10.52
CA THR A 381 1.75 -11.02 10.96
C THR A 381 1.95 -11.16 12.48
N ALA A 382 2.54 -10.15 13.12
CA ALA A 382 2.71 -10.13 14.57
C ALA A 382 1.51 -9.50 15.30
N GLN A 383 0.84 -8.53 14.67
CA GLN A 383 -0.33 -7.84 15.23
C GLN A 383 -1.57 -8.72 15.24
N ALA A 384 -1.85 -9.47 14.17
CA ALA A 384 -3.08 -10.24 14.04
C ALA A 384 -3.27 -11.29 15.15
N PRO A 385 -2.26 -12.11 15.53
CA PRO A 385 -2.41 -13.04 16.64
C PRO A 385 -2.62 -12.37 18.02
N VAL A 386 -2.03 -11.20 18.22
CA VAL A 386 -2.21 -10.42 19.47
C VAL A 386 -3.63 -9.89 19.53
N LEU A 387 -4.10 -9.24 18.48
CA LEU A 387 -5.46 -8.70 18.40
C LEU A 387 -6.49 -9.81 18.60
N VAL A 388 -6.33 -10.94 17.91
CA VAL A 388 -7.27 -12.07 17.98
C VAL A 388 -7.31 -12.65 19.40
N ALA A 389 -6.17 -12.87 20.06
CA ALA A 389 -6.13 -13.37 21.43
C ALA A 389 -6.86 -12.42 22.39
N ASN A 390 -6.60 -11.12 22.28
CA ASN A 390 -7.20 -10.11 23.14
C ASN A 390 -8.71 -9.96 22.88
N LEU A 391 -9.13 -9.91 21.62
CA LEU A 391 -10.53 -9.84 21.22
C LEU A 391 -11.32 -11.05 21.75
N LEU A 392 -10.76 -12.26 21.64
CA LEU A 392 -11.40 -13.47 22.12
C LEU A 392 -11.54 -13.47 23.65
N ALA A 393 -10.57 -12.93 24.38
CA ALA A 393 -10.64 -12.80 25.84
C ALA A 393 -11.77 -11.86 26.28
N VAL A 394 -11.86 -10.67 25.65
CA VAL A 394 -12.93 -9.70 25.93
C VAL A 394 -14.30 -10.25 25.56
N ALA A 395 -14.43 -10.91 24.41
CA ALA A 395 -15.70 -11.53 24.00
C ALA A 395 -16.13 -12.69 24.90
N GLU A 396 -15.19 -13.36 25.57
CA GLU A 396 -15.52 -14.40 26.55
C GLU A 396 -15.95 -13.81 27.89
N GLN A 397 -15.29 -12.74 28.33
CA GLN A 397 -15.64 -12.03 29.55
C GLN A 397 -17.05 -11.46 29.47
N GLY A 398 -17.41 -10.74 28.41
CA GLY A 398 -18.76 -10.21 28.24
C GLY A 398 -19.84 -11.29 28.27
N ARG A 399 -19.59 -12.49 27.70
CA ARG A 399 -20.53 -13.62 27.78
C ARG A 399 -20.68 -14.22 29.20
N LYS A 400 -19.63 -14.13 30.03
CA LYS A 400 -19.73 -14.58 31.45
C LYS A 400 -20.53 -13.58 32.27
N GLU A 401 -20.30 -12.30 32.06
CA GLU A 401 -21.03 -11.22 32.72
C GLU A 401 -22.55 -11.29 32.44
N GLU A 402 -22.94 -11.53 31.18
CA GLU A 402 -24.33 -11.72 30.75
C GLU A 402 -24.98 -12.95 31.43
N ARG A 403 -24.22 -14.03 31.71
CA ARG A 403 -24.74 -15.28 32.35
C ARG A 403 -24.81 -15.21 33.85
N GLU A 404 -23.89 -14.47 34.49
CA GLU A 404 -23.71 -14.53 35.96
C GLU A 404 -24.26 -13.28 36.68
N GLU A 405 -24.81 -12.27 35.92
CA GLU A 405 -25.26 -10.97 36.44
C GLU A 405 -24.20 -10.24 37.30
N LYS A 406 -22.91 -10.57 37.12
CA LYS A 406 -21.81 -9.96 37.84
C LYS A 406 -21.36 -8.69 37.08
N LYS A 407 -21.64 -7.52 37.66
CA LYS A 407 -21.43 -6.21 37.04
C LYS A 407 -20.11 -5.50 37.38
N ASP A 408 -19.32 -5.94 38.35
CA ASP A 408 -18.28 -5.11 38.96
C ASP A 408 -16.88 -5.75 39.11
N GLU A 409 -16.51 -6.77 38.34
CA GLU A 409 -15.11 -7.19 38.29
C GLU A 409 -14.30 -6.30 37.34
N GLU A 410 -13.26 -5.62 37.85
CA GLU A 410 -12.32 -4.87 37.04
C GLU A 410 -11.77 -5.76 35.90
N GLU A 411 -11.77 -5.21 34.68
CA GLU A 411 -11.26 -5.91 33.51
C GLU A 411 -9.78 -6.25 33.70
N GLY A 412 -9.47 -7.53 33.83
CA GLY A 412 -8.09 -8.01 34.02
C GLY A 412 -7.18 -7.70 32.80
N PRO A 413 -5.86 -7.85 32.96
CA PRO A 413 -4.93 -7.56 31.86
C PRO A 413 -5.18 -8.48 30.65
N LEU A 414 -5.12 -7.92 29.46
CA LEU A 414 -5.28 -8.66 28.21
C LEU A 414 -4.14 -9.67 28.00
N PRO A 415 -4.42 -10.87 27.46
CA PRO A 415 -3.49 -12.01 27.45
C PRO A 415 -2.29 -11.85 26.50
N ALA A 416 -2.32 -10.92 25.55
CA ALA A 416 -1.28 -10.79 24.55
C ALA A 416 -0.86 -9.34 24.32
N THR A 417 0.44 -9.15 24.04
CA THR A 417 1.04 -7.85 23.76
C THR A 417 1.81 -7.85 22.45
N TYR A 418 1.74 -6.74 21.74
CA TYR A 418 2.51 -6.43 20.55
C TYR A 418 3.65 -5.47 20.92
N ASP A 419 4.86 -5.80 20.54
CA ASP A 419 6.07 -5.05 20.86
C ASP A 419 6.57 -4.12 19.75
N GLY A 420 5.76 -3.95 18.70
CA GLY A 420 6.14 -3.12 17.55
C GLY A 420 6.91 -3.85 16.46
N TYR A 421 7.04 -5.19 16.53
CA TYR A 421 7.76 -5.95 15.50
C TYR A 421 7.30 -5.62 14.09
N THR A 422 8.28 -5.36 13.24
CA THR A 422 8.10 -5.15 11.81
C THR A 422 9.34 -5.65 11.06
N SER A 423 9.20 -5.88 9.76
CA SER A 423 10.31 -6.29 8.91
C SER A 423 10.23 -5.63 7.54
N CYS A 424 11.40 -5.27 7.03
CA CYS A 424 11.58 -4.72 5.70
C CYS A 424 12.74 -5.44 4.99
N PRO A 425 12.47 -6.47 4.19
CA PRO A 425 13.51 -7.11 3.37
C PRO A 425 13.86 -6.21 2.18
N LEU A 426 14.99 -5.48 2.31
CA LEU A 426 15.47 -4.50 1.34
C LEU A 426 16.31 -5.20 0.26
N THR A 427 15.79 -5.28 -0.96
CA THR A 427 16.58 -5.68 -2.13
C THR A 427 17.69 -4.64 -2.35
N THR A 428 18.94 -5.06 -2.37
CA THR A 428 20.11 -4.19 -2.61
C THR A 428 20.70 -4.40 -4.01
N GLU A 429 20.42 -5.53 -4.62
CA GLU A 429 20.75 -5.91 -5.99
C GLU A 429 19.97 -7.17 -6.37
N TYR A 430 19.99 -7.59 -7.62
CA TYR A 430 19.47 -8.88 -8.00
C TYR A 430 20.26 -10.01 -7.30
N GLY A 431 19.53 -10.83 -6.55
CA GLY A 431 20.11 -11.94 -5.80
C GLY A 431 20.55 -11.60 -4.38
N LYS A 432 20.44 -10.35 -3.90
CA LYS A 432 20.78 -10.01 -2.52
C LYS A 432 19.74 -9.09 -1.84
N VAL A 433 19.52 -9.36 -0.57
CA VAL A 433 18.60 -8.62 0.31
C VAL A 433 19.27 -8.40 1.66
N LEU A 434 19.15 -7.19 2.19
CA LEU A 434 19.34 -6.83 3.58
C LEU A 434 18.00 -7.03 4.30
N LEU A 435 17.97 -7.74 5.42
CA LEU A 435 16.74 -8.04 6.15
C LEU A 435 16.63 -7.19 7.42
N ALA A 436 16.02 -6.01 7.30
CA ALA A 436 15.77 -5.17 8.46
C ALA A 436 14.59 -5.72 9.28
N GLU A 437 14.84 -6.10 10.52
CA GLU A 437 13.83 -6.51 11.50
C GLU A 437 14.04 -5.72 12.79
N PHE A 438 12.96 -5.10 13.28
CA PHE A 438 13.01 -4.21 14.43
C PHE A 438 11.65 -4.11 15.12
N LYS A 439 11.64 -3.55 16.32
CA LYS A 439 10.45 -3.29 17.13
C LYS A 439 10.30 -1.80 17.44
N TYR A 440 9.42 -1.43 18.35
CA TYR A 440 9.24 -0.04 18.80
C TYR A 440 10.58 0.60 19.18
N GLY A 441 10.70 1.91 18.95
CA GLY A 441 11.94 2.65 19.16
C GLY A 441 13.04 2.39 18.13
N GLY A 442 12.77 1.60 17.08
CA GLY A 442 13.78 1.23 16.08
C GLY A 442 14.82 0.22 16.60
N GLU A 443 14.51 -0.46 17.70
CA GLU A 443 15.40 -1.47 18.28
C GLU A 443 15.44 -2.72 17.39
N PRO A 444 16.62 -3.18 16.94
CA PRO A 444 16.75 -4.40 16.14
C PRO A 444 16.20 -5.63 16.85
N LYS A 445 15.40 -6.44 16.13
CA LYS A 445 14.83 -7.71 16.59
C LYS A 445 15.01 -8.78 15.52
N GLU A 446 16.23 -9.20 15.33
CA GLU A 446 16.66 -10.01 14.21
C GLU A 446 16.41 -11.50 14.43
N THR A 447 15.67 -12.12 13.52
CA THR A 447 15.31 -13.54 13.55
C THR A 447 16.54 -14.45 13.46
N PHE A 448 17.54 -14.07 12.67
CA PHE A 448 18.73 -14.88 12.40
C PHE A 448 19.96 -14.53 13.24
N ALA A 449 19.86 -13.54 14.15
CA ALA A 449 20.98 -13.13 15.02
C ALA A 449 21.54 -14.30 15.85
N ARG A 450 20.66 -15.18 16.35
CA ARG A 450 21.09 -16.37 17.13
C ARG A 450 21.90 -17.39 16.34
N LEU A 451 21.86 -17.29 15.00
CA LEU A 451 22.67 -18.12 14.09
C LEU A 451 23.97 -17.43 13.66
N GLY A 452 24.31 -16.30 14.29
CA GLY A 452 25.49 -15.52 13.92
C GLY A 452 25.39 -14.78 12.59
N VAL A 453 24.17 -14.64 12.03
CA VAL A 453 23.97 -13.95 10.74
C VAL A 453 23.66 -12.49 10.99
N ASP A 454 24.53 -11.60 10.51
CA ASP A 454 24.24 -10.17 10.49
C ASP A 454 23.26 -9.83 9.38
N GLN A 455 22.05 -9.43 9.76
CA GLN A 455 20.96 -9.12 8.83
C GLN A 455 21.15 -7.77 8.11
N ALA A 456 22.08 -6.92 8.56
CA ALA A 456 22.47 -5.70 7.86
C ALA A 456 23.40 -5.99 6.66
N VAL A 457 23.92 -7.20 6.53
CA VAL A 457 24.75 -7.63 5.40
C VAL A 457 23.86 -8.27 4.33
N PRO A 458 23.81 -7.69 3.12
CA PRO A 458 23.01 -8.25 2.03
C PRO A 458 23.46 -9.66 1.64
N ASN A 459 22.55 -10.63 1.60
CA ASN A 459 22.85 -12.00 1.22
C ASN A 459 21.78 -12.67 0.36
N ARG A 460 22.14 -13.86 -0.21
CA ARG A 460 21.27 -14.61 -1.13
C ARG A 460 20.11 -15.33 -0.44
N LEU A 461 20.29 -15.78 0.80
CA LEU A 461 19.22 -16.44 1.54
C LEU A 461 18.02 -15.51 1.72
N PHE A 462 18.26 -14.26 2.15
CA PHE A 462 17.21 -13.27 2.34
C PHE A 462 16.55 -12.86 1.02
N TYR A 463 17.26 -12.94 -0.10
CA TYR A 463 16.68 -12.73 -1.41
C TYR A 463 15.64 -13.81 -1.74
N HIS A 464 15.96 -15.08 -1.53
CA HIS A 464 15.02 -16.18 -1.73
C HIS A 464 13.85 -16.13 -0.74
N LEU A 465 14.09 -15.72 0.51
CA LEU A 465 13.00 -15.46 1.45
C LEU A 465 12.04 -14.41 0.89
N LYS A 466 12.55 -13.27 0.39
CA LYS A 466 11.71 -12.19 -0.14
C LYS A 466 11.00 -12.58 -1.44
N LYS A 467 11.73 -13.20 -2.38
CA LYS A 467 11.23 -13.44 -3.75
C LYS A 467 10.31 -14.65 -3.82
N ASP A 468 10.66 -15.72 -3.11
CA ASP A 468 10.03 -17.02 -3.28
C ASP A 468 9.19 -17.41 -2.04
N PHE A 469 9.76 -17.37 -0.84
CA PHE A 469 9.13 -17.86 0.38
C PHE A 469 8.00 -16.94 0.87
N PHE A 470 8.22 -15.64 1.01
CA PHE A 470 7.20 -14.74 1.55
C PHE A 470 5.95 -14.60 0.66
N PRO A 471 6.03 -14.57 -0.68
CA PRO A 471 4.84 -14.63 -1.53
C PRO A 471 4.04 -15.93 -1.34
N TRP A 472 4.73 -17.07 -1.19
CA TRP A 472 4.10 -18.37 -0.92
C TRP A 472 3.43 -18.37 0.47
N VAL A 473 4.18 -17.98 1.53
CA VAL A 473 3.62 -17.88 2.90
C VAL A 473 2.42 -16.95 2.94
N TYR A 474 2.50 -15.80 2.28
CA TYR A 474 1.39 -14.85 2.23
C TYR A 474 0.12 -15.50 1.69
N LYS A 475 0.20 -16.10 0.50
CA LYS A 475 -0.96 -16.67 -0.20
C LYS A 475 -1.51 -17.92 0.49
N LYS A 476 -0.65 -18.77 1.04
CA LYS A 476 -1.05 -20.09 1.57
C LYS A 476 -1.29 -20.10 3.07
N HIS A 477 -0.70 -19.16 3.82
CA HIS A 477 -0.68 -19.19 5.27
C HIS A 477 -1.12 -17.89 5.93
N MET A 478 -0.51 -16.74 5.57
CA MET A 478 -0.81 -15.48 6.26
C MET A 478 -2.29 -15.09 6.12
N ILE A 479 -2.77 -14.94 4.88
CA ILE A 479 -4.19 -14.58 4.62
C ILE A 479 -5.17 -15.71 4.93
N LYS A 480 -4.69 -16.91 5.28
CA LYS A 480 -5.49 -18.05 5.77
C LYS A 480 -5.38 -18.23 7.28
N GLY A 481 -4.76 -17.27 7.99
CA GLY A 481 -4.70 -17.23 9.43
C GLY A 481 -3.81 -18.28 10.08
N THR A 482 -2.84 -18.85 9.36
CA THR A 482 -1.94 -19.90 9.88
C THR A 482 -0.47 -19.46 9.99
N TRP A 483 -0.18 -18.15 9.85
CA TRP A 483 1.18 -17.61 9.93
C TRP A 483 1.25 -16.46 10.92
N GLY A 484 2.12 -16.56 11.92
CA GLY A 484 2.37 -15.58 12.98
C GLY A 484 3.71 -14.84 12.87
N GLY A 485 4.23 -14.66 11.65
CA GLY A 485 5.49 -13.96 11.44
C GLY A 485 6.68 -14.69 12.08
N PRO A 486 7.46 -14.02 12.93
CA PRO A 486 8.62 -14.63 13.60
C PRO A 486 8.27 -15.83 14.50
N LYS A 487 7.01 -15.92 14.94
CA LYS A 487 6.52 -17.07 15.71
C LYS A 487 6.28 -18.32 14.83
N GLY A 488 6.39 -18.17 13.52
CA GLY A 488 6.21 -19.27 12.57
C GLY A 488 4.74 -19.62 12.32
N PHE A 489 4.48 -20.90 12.06
CA PHE A 489 3.13 -21.38 11.78
C PHE A 489 2.29 -21.45 13.06
N LEU A 490 1.09 -20.86 12.99
CA LEU A 490 0.09 -20.92 14.06
C LEU A 490 -0.64 -22.26 13.98
N ARG A 491 -0.85 -22.90 15.13
CA ARG A 491 -1.60 -24.16 15.28
C ARG A 491 -3.10 -23.96 15.32
#